data_90def428582ce77d5636f05971d014c2
#
_entry.id   90def428582ce77d5636f05971d014c2
#
_cell.length_a   1.000
_cell.length_b   1.000
_cell.length_c   1.000
_cell.angle_alpha   90.00
_cell.angle_beta   90.00
_cell.angle_gamma   90.00
#
_symmetry.space_group_name_H-M   'P 1'
#
loop_
_entity.id
_entity.type
_entity.pdbx_description
1 polymer ?
#
loop_
_entity_poly.entity_id
_entity_poly.type
_entity_poly.pdbx_seq_one_letter_code
_entity_poly.pdbx_strand_id
1 'polypeptide(L)'
;LDDLLARADIVTIHVVLSARTKGLIGAAQLKKMKPSAFLINTSRGPIVEEAAMVAAIEDGTIAGAGLDVFDIEPMPADHPYRRIDGIVATPHLGYTALEGFQNFFDQGIEDIEAWLKGAPIRIMSP
;
A
#
# COMPACT_ATOMS: atom_id res chain seq x y z
N LEU A 1 6.58 17.14 -1.81
CA LEU A 1 7.02 15.74 -1.72
C LEU A 1 8.54 15.66 -1.48
N ASP A 2 9.35 16.32 -2.29
CA ASP A 2 10.81 16.22 -2.26
C ASP A 2 11.43 16.57 -0.90
N ASP A 3 10.99 17.65 -0.26
CA ASP A 3 11.46 18.04 1.08
C ASP A 3 11.09 16.99 2.14
N LEU A 4 9.91 16.37 2.04
CA LEU A 4 9.49 15.27 2.92
C LEU A 4 10.42 14.07 2.73
N LEU A 5 10.64 13.64 1.51
CA LEU A 5 11.50 12.49 1.20
C LEU A 5 12.94 12.69 1.71
N ALA A 6 13.50 13.88 1.53
CA ALA A 6 14.88 14.18 1.95
C ALA A 6 15.07 14.19 3.47
N ARG A 7 14.02 14.44 4.25
CA ARG A 7 14.10 14.63 5.71
C ARG A 7 13.60 13.43 6.51
N ALA A 8 12.68 12.65 5.94
CA ALA A 8 12.05 11.55 6.66
C ALA A 8 13.00 10.36 6.86
N ASP A 9 12.90 9.73 8.01
CA ASP A 9 13.53 8.43 8.30
C ASP A 9 12.60 7.27 7.93
N ILE A 10 11.29 7.51 8.00
CA ILE A 10 10.26 6.55 7.57
C ILE A 10 9.25 7.33 6.73
N VAL A 11 8.99 6.84 5.52
CA VAL A 11 7.95 7.35 4.62
C VAL A 11 6.84 6.31 4.54
N THR A 12 5.61 6.66 4.89
CA THR A 12 4.46 5.77 4.80
C THR A 12 3.42 6.32 3.83
N ILE A 13 2.88 5.44 2.98
CA ILE A 13 1.96 5.78 1.91
C ILE A 13 0.52 5.51 2.35
N HIS A 14 -0.33 6.55 2.31
CA HIS A 14 -1.76 6.50 2.66
C HIS A 14 -2.64 7.24 1.64
N VAL A 15 -2.26 7.23 0.37
CA VAL A 15 -3.03 7.86 -0.70
C VAL A 15 -3.81 6.83 -1.51
N VAL A 16 -4.93 7.24 -2.09
CA VAL A 16 -5.73 6.40 -2.99
C VAL A 16 -4.98 6.22 -4.32
N LEU A 17 -4.99 5.01 -4.87
CA LEU A 17 -4.49 4.76 -6.22
C LEU A 17 -5.37 5.45 -7.26
N SER A 18 -4.76 6.24 -8.10
CA SER A 18 -5.40 7.00 -9.17
C SER A 18 -4.41 7.26 -10.30
N ALA A 19 -4.85 7.85 -11.39
CA ALA A 19 -3.94 8.27 -12.47
C ALA A 19 -2.83 9.23 -11.99
N ARG A 20 -3.06 10.00 -10.90
CA ARG A 20 -2.08 10.93 -10.32
C ARG A 20 -1.10 10.29 -9.34
N THR A 21 -1.45 9.14 -8.79
CA THR A 21 -0.67 8.48 -7.73
C THR A 21 -0.03 7.17 -8.17
N LYS A 22 -0.40 6.66 -9.35
CA LYS A 22 0.28 5.53 -9.97
C LYS A 22 1.72 5.92 -10.29
N GLY A 23 2.70 5.14 -9.83
CA GLY A 23 4.13 5.42 -9.99
C GLY A 23 4.59 6.70 -9.26
N LEU A 24 3.84 7.16 -8.25
CA LEU A 24 4.18 8.37 -7.47
C LEU A 24 5.58 8.28 -6.86
N ILE A 25 5.97 7.09 -6.43
CA ILE A 25 7.29 6.79 -5.89
C ILE A 25 8.03 5.92 -6.89
N GLY A 26 8.86 6.53 -7.69
CA GLY A 26 9.77 5.87 -8.62
C GLY A 26 11.23 6.12 -8.26
N ALA A 27 12.15 5.75 -9.15
CA ALA A 27 13.59 5.88 -8.92
C ALA A 27 14.04 7.30 -8.53
N ALA A 28 13.43 8.34 -9.13
CA ALA A 28 13.76 9.72 -8.82
C ALA A 28 13.35 10.13 -7.39
N GLN A 29 12.24 9.60 -6.88
CA GLN A 29 11.75 9.84 -5.52
C GLN A 29 12.59 9.05 -4.50
N LEU A 30 12.86 7.78 -4.78
CA LEU A 30 13.68 6.93 -3.91
C LEU A 30 15.07 7.51 -3.70
N LYS A 31 15.72 8.05 -4.74
CA LYS A 31 17.02 8.73 -4.65
C LYS A 31 17.02 9.99 -3.78
N LYS A 32 15.86 10.55 -3.45
CA LYS A 32 15.76 11.71 -2.55
C LYS A 32 15.63 11.30 -1.09
N MET A 33 15.34 10.04 -0.82
CA MET A 33 15.27 9.52 0.55
C MET A 33 16.66 9.37 1.14
N LYS A 34 16.73 9.30 2.47
CA LYS A 34 17.99 9.00 3.16
C LYS A 34 18.38 7.54 2.91
N PRO A 35 19.68 7.22 2.80
CA PRO A 35 20.12 5.82 2.70
C PRO A 35 19.69 4.94 3.90
N SER A 36 19.44 5.56 5.05
CA SER A 36 18.94 4.88 6.25
C SER A 36 17.40 4.82 6.33
N ALA A 37 16.67 5.40 5.37
CA ALA A 37 15.24 5.49 5.43
C ALA A 37 14.54 4.19 5.00
N PHE A 38 13.32 4.02 5.53
CA PHE A 38 12.40 2.94 5.15
C PHE A 38 11.16 3.49 4.44
N LEU A 39 10.71 2.77 3.41
CA LEU A 39 9.44 3.04 2.75
C LEU A 39 8.39 2.02 3.17
N ILE A 40 7.21 2.50 3.59
CA ILE A 40 6.08 1.66 4.00
C ILE A 40 4.92 1.86 3.03
N ASN A 41 4.44 0.79 2.41
CA ASN A 41 3.27 0.83 1.55
C ASN A 41 2.20 -0.17 2.02
N THR A 42 1.14 0.35 2.62
CA THR A 42 -0.06 -0.37 3.01
C THR A 42 -1.29 0.12 2.23
N SER A 43 -1.09 0.89 1.17
CA SER A 43 -2.17 1.45 0.35
C SER A 43 -2.46 0.59 -0.87
N ARG A 44 -1.65 0.72 -1.94
CA ARG A 44 -1.76 -0.08 -3.18
C ARG A 44 -0.39 -0.22 -3.83
N GLY A 45 -0.07 -1.41 -4.33
CA GLY A 45 1.21 -1.73 -4.99
C GLY A 45 1.61 -0.73 -6.06
N PRO A 46 0.78 -0.46 -7.08
CA PRO A 46 1.13 0.40 -8.21
C PRO A 46 1.41 1.88 -7.89
N ILE A 47 1.32 2.30 -6.63
CA ILE A 47 1.75 3.65 -6.21
C ILE A 47 3.29 3.76 -6.21
N VAL A 48 3.98 2.64 -6.02
CA VAL A 48 5.43 2.52 -6.07
C VAL A 48 5.83 1.77 -7.33
N GLU A 49 6.82 2.25 -8.06
CA GLU A 49 7.38 1.51 -9.18
C GLU A 49 8.21 0.32 -8.65
N GLU A 50 7.70 -0.89 -8.84
CA GLU A 50 8.27 -2.11 -8.27
C GLU A 50 9.74 -2.33 -8.65
N ALA A 51 10.09 -2.19 -9.92
CA ALA A 51 11.46 -2.34 -10.38
C ALA A 51 12.42 -1.29 -9.78
N ALA A 52 11.93 -0.08 -9.58
CA ALA A 52 12.71 0.98 -8.94
C ALA A 52 12.93 0.70 -7.45
N MET A 53 11.92 0.13 -6.76
CA MET A 53 12.03 -0.27 -5.37
C MET A 53 13.05 -1.41 -5.19
N VAL A 54 12.96 -2.44 -6.03
CA VAL A 54 13.94 -3.55 -6.05
C VAL A 54 15.36 -3.00 -6.15
N ALA A 55 15.62 -2.21 -7.20
CA ALA A 55 16.94 -1.64 -7.43
C ALA A 55 17.40 -0.76 -6.26
N ALA A 56 16.53 0.07 -5.70
CA ALA A 56 16.87 0.99 -4.62
C ALA A 56 17.26 0.28 -3.31
N ILE A 57 16.72 -0.90 -3.05
CA ILE A 57 17.10 -1.69 -1.87
C ILE A 57 18.37 -2.48 -2.14
N GLU A 58 18.49 -3.09 -3.32
CA GLU A 58 19.67 -3.89 -3.69
C GLU A 58 20.95 -3.02 -3.77
N ASP A 59 20.85 -1.78 -4.24
CA ASP A 59 21.99 -0.86 -4.33
C ASP A 59 22.19 0.01 -3.06
N GLY A 60 21.34 -0.14 -2.04
CA GLY A 60 21.44 0.61 -0.78
C GLY A 60 21.02 2.07 -0.88
N THR A 61 20.27 2.46 -1.91
CA THR A 61 19.67 3.81 -2.02
C THR A 61 18.74 4.10 -0.84
N ILE A 62 18.02 3.09 -0.33
CA ILE A 62 17.25 3.13 0.93
C ILE A 62 17.56 1.87 1.76
N ALA A 63 17.28 1.92 3.05
CA ALA A 63 17.59 0.81 3.97
C ALA A 63 16.65 -0.40 3.79
N GLY A 64 15.40 -0.17 3.36
CA GLY A 64 14.44 -1.25 3.21
C GLY A 64 13.01 -0.77 3.05
N ALA A 65 12.09 -1.74 3.00
CA ALA A 65 10.65 -1.47 2.84
C ALA A 65 9.77 -2.44 3.64
N GLY A 66 8.62 -1.92 4.11
CA GLY A 66 7.48 -2.70 4.61
C GLY A 66 6.32 -2.64 3.61
N LEU A 67 5.93 -3.78 3.06
CA LEU A 67 4.98 -3.85 1.96
C LEU A 67 3.83 -4.79 2.34
N ASP A 68 2.61 -4.29 2.36
CA ASP A 68 1.39 -5.09 2.56
C ASP A 68 0.60 -5.26 1.26
N VAL A 69 1.03 -4.59 0.18
CA VAL A 69 0.32 -4.52 -1.10
C VAL A 69 1.30 -4.65 -2.27
N PHE A 70 0.85 -5.23 -3.39
CA PHE A 70 1.66 -5.58 -4.54
C PHE A 70 0.95 -5.23 -5.84
N ASP A 71 1.68 -5.21 -6.95
CA ASP A 71 1.10 -4.98 -8.29
C ASP A 71 0.21 -6.14 -8.72
N ILE A 72 0.63 -7.36 -8.36
CA ILE A 72 -0.13 -8.60 -8.58
C ILE A 72 -0.41 -9.25 -7.23
N GLU A 73 -1.67 -9.43 -6.90
CA GLU A 73 -2.12 -10.08 -5.67
C GLU A 73 -3.00 -11.30 -5.97
N PRO A 74 -2.72 -12.46 -5.38
CA PRO A 74 -1.61 -12.78 -4.46
C PRO A 74 -0.24 -12.66 -5.11
N MET A 75 0.77 -12.21 -4.32
CA MET A 75 2.16 -12.08 -4.79
C MET A 75 2.71 -13.43 -5.28
N PRO A 76 3.23 -13.53 -6.52
CA PRO A 76 3.78 -14.76 -7.07
C PRO A 76 4.86 -15.40 -6.20
N ALA A 77 5.00 -16.73 -6.28
CA ALA A 77 5.94 -17.47 -5.44
C ALA A 77 7.41 -17.16 -5.75
N ASP A 78 7.70 -16.75 -6.98
CA ASP A 78 9.03 -16.39 -7.48
C ASP A 78 9.30 -14.88 -7.46
N HIS A 79 8.40 -14.08 -6.89
CA HIS A 79 8.50 -12.63 -6.82
C HIS A 79 9.81 -12.19 -6.15
N PRO A 80 10.53 -11.16 -6.68
CA PRO A 80 11.81 -10.72 -6.13
C PRO A 80 11.73 -10.31 -4.66
N TYR A 81 10.66 -9.66 -4.21
CA TYR A 81 10.49 -9.26 -2.81
C TYR A 81 10.59 -10.40 -1.78
N ARG A 82 10.44 -11.66 -2.21
CA ARG A 82 10.60 -12.82 -1.32
C ARG A 82 12.05 -13.17 -1.00
N ARG A 83 13.01 -12.60 -1.73
CA ARG A 83 14.43 -12.96 -1.67
C ARG A 83 15.34 -11.78 -1.33
N ILE A 84 14.82 -10.57 -1.37
CA ILE A 84 15.60 -9.35 -1.11
C ILE A 84 15.62 -9.11 0.40
N ASP A 85 16.82 -9.08 0.97
CA ASP A 85 17.00 -8.65 2.34
C ASP A 85 16.60 -7.18 2.48
N GLY A 86 15.99 -6.84 3.62
CA GLY A 86 15.48 -5.48 3.86
C GLY A 86 14.01 -5.27 3.46
N ILE A 87 13.34 -6.28 2.90
CA ILE A 87 11.90 -6.24 2.65
C ILE A 87 11.14 -7.09 3.67
N VAL A 88 10.14 -6.47 4.33
CA VAL A 88 9.11 -7.16 5.09
C VAL A 88 7.83 -7.11 4.28
N ALA A 89 7.30 -8.27 3.89
CA ALA A 89 6.10 -8.38 3.07
C ALA A 89 4.99 -9.14 3.83
N THR A 90 3.77 -8.59 3.83
CA THR A 90 2.57 -9.23 4.39
C THR A 90 1.49 -9.33 3.29
N PRO A 91 0.62 -10.37 3.31
CA PRO A 91 -0.30 -10.62 2.19
C PRO A 91 -1.60 -9.79 2.31
N HIS A 92 -1.49 -8.47 2.26
CA HIS A 92 -2.59 -7.51 2.28
C HIS A 92 -3.49 -7.68 3.53
N LEU A 93 -2.86 -7.66 4.71
CA LEU A 93 -3.51 -7.91 6.01
C LEU A 93 -3.82 -6.64 6.80
N GLY A 94 -3.41 -5.46 6.33
CA GLY A 94 -3.51 -4.22 7.11
C GLY A 94 -4.93 -3.81 7.52
N TYR A 95 -5.95 -4.36 6.87
CA TYR A 95 -7.36 -4.13 7.21
C TYR A 95 -7.94 -5.19 8.18
N THR A 96 -7.21 -6.25 8.51
CA THR A 96 -7.71 -7.39 9.29
C THR A 96 -7.71 -7.11 10.79
N ALA A 97 -8.46 -6.08 11.21
CA ALA A 97 -8.71 -5.75 12.60
C ALA A 97 -10.10 -6.25 13.03
N LEU A 98 -10.26 -6.66 14.29
CA LEU A 98 -11.53 -7.16 14.82
C LEU A 98 -12.65 -6.13 14.63
N GLU A 99 -12.37 -4.89 14.97
CA GLU A 99 -13.32 -3.77 14.84
C GLU A 99 -13.71 -3.53 13.37
N GLY A 100 -12.76 -3.70 12.45
CA GLY A 100 -13.01 -3.60 11.01
C GLY A 100 -13.99 -4.66 10.54
N PHE A 101 -13.78 -5.92 10.91
CA PHE A 101 -14.69 -7.02 10.58
C PHE A 101 -16.07 -6.82 11.19
N GLN A 102 -16.16 -6.45 12.46
CA GLN A 102 -17.45 -6.16 13.10
C GLN A 102 -18.23 -5.09 12.32
N ASN A 103 -17.59 -3.96 12.01
CA ASN A 103 -18.22 -2.89 11.24
C ASN A 103 -18.66 -3.35 9.84
N PHE A 104 -17.87 -4.18 9.13
CA PHE A 104 -18.24 -4.68 7.82
C PHE A 104 -19.49 -5.57 7.87
N PHE A 105 -19.56 -6.48 8.85
CA PHE A 105 -20.69 -7.35 9.01
C PHE A 105 -21.95 -6.59 9.45
N ASP A 106 -21.86 -5.71 10.44
CA ASP A 106 -22.97 -4.94 10.97
C ASP A 106 -23.57 -4.04 9.88
N GLN A 107 -22.72 -3.28 9.17
CA GLN A 107 -23.18 -2.43 8.08
C GLN A 107 -23.72 -3.22 6.90
N GLY A 108 -23.12 -4.37 6.56
CA GLY A 108 -23.62 -5.25 5.51
C GLY A 108 -25.03 -5.78 5.82
N ILE A 109 -25.30 -6.15 7.06
CA ILE A 109 -26.64 -6.58 7.52
C ILE A 109 -27.63 -5.41 7.41
N GLU A 110 -27.28 -4.24 7.91
CA GLU A 110 -28.11 -3.03 7.80
C GLU A 110 -28.44 -2.69 6.33
N ASP A 111 -27.46 -2.79 5.42
CA ASP A 111 -27.66 -2.50 4.00
C ASP A 111 -28.64 -3.48 3.36
N ILE A 112 -28.50 -4.79 3.67
CA ILE A 112 -29.42 -5.83 3.20
C ILE A 112 -30.83 -5.58 3.73
N GLU A 113 -30.98 -5.31 5.03
CA GLU A 113 -32.28 -5.03 5.62
C GLU A 113 -32.96 -3.79 5.01
N ALA A 114 -32.19 -2.72 4.78
CA ALA A 114 -32.68 -1.49 4.18
C ALA A 114 -33.13 -1.74 2.72
N TRP A 115 -32.35 -2.51 1.97
CA TRP A 115 -32.69 -2.90 0.61
C TRP A 115 -33.99 -3.73 0.56
N LEU A 116 -34.14 -4.72 1.44
CA LEU A 116 -35.36 -5.54 1.54
C LEU A 116 -36.62 -4.73 1.90
N LYS A 117 -36.45 -3.64 2.65
CA LYS A 117 -37.50 -2.69 3.00
C LYS A 117 -37.82 -1.68 1.88
N GLY A 118 -37.09 -1.74 0.75
CA GLY A 118 -37.24 -0.80 -0.38
C GLY A 118 -36.70 0.60 -0.12
N ALA A 119 -35.86 0.76 0.93
CA ALA A 119 -35.25 2.03 1.33
C ALA A 119 -33.73 1.86 1.48
N PRO A 120 -32.99 1.58 0.39
CA PRO A 120 -31.55 1.32 0.45
C PRO A 120 -30.79 2.52 1.01
N ILE A 121 -29.76 2.23 1.83
CA ILE A 121 -28.85 3.19 2.43
C ILE A 121 -27.45 3.00 1.88
N ARG A 122 -26.52 3.94 2.12
CA ARG A 122 -25.12 3.91 1.64
C ARG A 122 -24.99 3.63 0.14
N ILE A 123 -25.90 4.21 -0.66
CA ILE A 123 -25.93 4.02 -2.12
C ILE A 123 -24.68 4.65 -2.72
N MET A 124 -23.94 3.86 -3.50
CA MET A 124 -22.82 4.37 -4.28
C MET A 124 -23.35 5.13 -5.49
N SER A 125 -22.94 6.39 -5.65
CA SER A 125 -23.17 7.16 -6.88
C SER A 125 -22.26 6.62 -7.99
N PRO A 126 -22.77 6.53 -9.23
CA PRO A 126 -21.96 6.13 -10.38
C PRO A 126 -20.84 7.13 -10.68
#